data_29d0b8f54b6d99dc7d5640515318b1d7
#
_entry.id   29d0b8f54b6d99dc7d5640515318b1d7
#
_cell.length_a   1.000
_cell.length_b   1.000
_cell.length_c   1.000
_cell.angle_alpha   90.00
_cell.angle_beta   90.00
_cell.angle_gamma   90.00
#
_symmetry.space_group_name_H-M   'P 1'
#
loop_
_entity.id
_entity.type
_entity.pdbx_description
1 polymer ?
#
loop_
_entity_poly.entity_id
_entity_poly.type
_entity_poly.pdbx_seq_one_letter_code
_entity_poly.pdbx_strand_id
1 'polypeptide(L)'
;MRISTSQFYNQNIQTMDNQESQLATYYQQLSSGTALTTPADNPLAAAQAVQLTMVSATYTQYTTNQNAALSSLQLEDKTLSSVTSTMQSISSEIVRAGDGSLNDSDRASIAKAIQGYRDQLMTLANTSDGAGNYVFSGFQATTQPFTSAAGGGVNYHGDNGIREAQVADTRQIATNDSGSNVFMTVPSVGTSPVSAGNAANTGTGTIGRASITNPAIATNGDSYTITFGGTAAAPTYTVTDNTVVPATTTAATAFSANTPIQLGTGMQVSIGGAPNPGDTFSVTPSTAPQNSSVFSTIDSVIAALQQPASNNPAATATLANALTTGLSAFQNSLTNVTVVQASVGGREQELQALQTTTQTNSLQTQSDLSNLTAVDMVSAISNFQLTQNALQAAQESFVKIQGMSLFQYIGG
;
A
#
# COMPACT_ATOMS: atom_id res chain seq x y z
N MET A 1 -55.92 -4.45 67.08
CA MET A 1 -54.49 -4.68 67.30
C MET A 1 -53.83 -3.35 67.69
N ARG A 2 -53.32 -3.25 68.89
CA ARG A 2 -52.56 -2.05 69.31
C ARG A 2 -51.16 -2.18 68.74
N ILE A 3 -50.86 -1.40 67.68
CA ILE A 3 -49.47 -1.25 67.22
C ILE A 3 -48.72 -0.57 68.38
N SER A 4 -47.64 -1.20 68.84
CA SER A 4 -46.78 -0.61 69.91
C SER A 4 -46.20 0.70 69.39
N THR A 5 -46.20 1.75 70.17
CA THR A 5 -45.63 3.08 69.84
C THR A 5 -44.17 2.96 69.34
N SER A 6 -43.42 1.99 69.89
CA SER A 6 -42.07 1.69 69.51
C SER A 6 -41.99 1.08 68.08
N GLN A 7 -42.98 0.28 67.71
CA GLN A 7 -43.02 -0.33 66.39
C GLN A 7 -43.34 0.72 65.29
N PHE A 8 -44.25 1.62 65.54
CA PHE A 8 -44.58 2.76 64.69
C PHE A 8 -43.39 3.71 64.59
N TYR A 9 -42.67 3.96 65.65
CA TYR A 9 -41.45 4.77 65.68
C TYR A 9 -40.36 4.17 64.82
N ASN A 10 -40.04 2.88 64.96
CA ASN A 10 -39.05 2.18 64.20
C ASN A 10 -39.42 2.13 62.70
N GLN A 11 -40.71 2.00 62.35
CA GLN A 11 -41.20 1.98 61.02
C GLN A 11 -41.03 3.35 60.33
N ASN A 12 -41.24 4.46 61.06
CA ASN A 12 -41.01 5.81 60.53
C ASN A 12 -39.51 6.08 60.28
N ILE A 13 -38.62 5.69 61.20
CA ILE A 13 -37.18 5.81 61.01
C ILE A 13 -36.75 5.02 59.75
N GLN A 14 -37.15 3.75 59.59
CA GLN A 14 -36.86 2.94 58.49
C GLN A 14 -37.33 3.58 57.16
N THR A 15 -38.50 4.23 57.17
CA THR A 15 -39.00 4.95 55.96
C THR A 15 -38.16 6.16 55.66
N MET A 16 -37.73 6.92 56.65
CA MET A 16 -36.85 8.10 56.50
C MET A 16 -35.46 7.67 55.98
N ASP A 17 -34.85 6.63 56.52
CA ASP A 17 -33.59 6.07 56.10
C ASP A 17 -33.65 5.60 54.64
N ASN A 18 -34.76 4.96 54.26
CA ASN A 18 -34.98 4.55 52.85
C ASN A 18 -35.13 5.75 51.92
N GLN A 19 -35.83 6.81 52.34
CA GLN A 19 -35.97 8.04 51.53
C GLN A 19 -34.64 8.79 51.40
N GLU A 20 -33.81 8.84 52.46
CA GLU A 20 -32.48 9.44 52.44
C GLU A 20 -31.55 8.66 51.48
N SER A 21 -31.58 7.33 51.55
CA SER A 21 -30.84 6.46 50.61
C SER A 21 -31.27 6.67 49.15
N GLN A 22 -32.58 6.78 48.91
CA GLN A 22 -33.10 7.07 47.55
C GLN A 22 -32.69 8.46 47.09
N LEU A 23 -32.71 9.47 47.95
CA LEU A 23 -32.29 10.83 47.65
C LEU A 23 -30.79 10.86 47.25
N ALA A 24 -29.94 10.14 47.97
CA ALA A 24 -28.54 10.00 47.69
C ALA A 24 -28.31 9.34 46.30
N THR A 25 -29.10 8.30 45.99
CA THR A 25 -29.05 7.63 44.69
C THR A 25 -29.45 8.57 43.55
N TYR A 26 -30.56 9.30 43.68
CA TYR A 26 -30.98 10.28 42.65
C TYR A 26 -29.96 11.41 42.50
N TYR A 27 -29.37 11.89 43.61
CA TYR A 27 -28.31 12.90 43.53
C TYR A 27 -27.09 12.38 42.78
N GLN A 28 -26.68 11.13 43.01
CA GLN A 28 -25.57 10.51 42.33
C GLN A 28 -25.88 10.31 40.83
N GLN A 29 -27.09 9.86 40.45
CA GLN A 29 -27.54 9.73 39.07
C GLN A 29 -27.56 11.08 38.35
N LEU A 30 -28.07 12.14 39.01
CA LEU A 30 -28.10 13.50 38.44
C LEU A 30 -26.69 14.08 38.28
N SER A 31 -25.80 13.82 39.23
CA SER A 31 -24.42 14.30 39.20
C SER A 31 -23.57 13.58 38.15
N SER A 32 -23.74 12.26 37.96
CA SER A 32 -23.01 11.45 37.03
C SER A 32 -23.62 11.45 35.59
N GLY A 33 -24.91 11.78 35.48
CA GLY A 33 -25.67 11.67 34.25
C GLY A 33 -25.97 10.22 33.81
N THR A 34 -25.70 9.25 34.73
CA THR A 34 -25.90 7.82 34.48
C THR A 34 -26.96 7.20 35.37
N ALA A 35 -27.84 6.38 34.83
CA ALA A 35 -28.84 5.62 35.55
C ALA A 35 -28.20 4.46 36.33
N LEU A 36 -27.14 3.87 35.78
CA LEU A 36 -26.39 2.76 36.39
C LEU A 36 -25.22 3.32 37.23
N THR A 37 -25.47 3.52 38.52
CA THR A 37 -24.43 4.00 39.47
C THR A 37 -23.61 2.85 40.04
N THR A 38 -24.26 1.69 40.25
CA THR A 38 -23.63 0.46 40.69
C THR A 38 -24.09 -0.75 39.85
N PRO A 39 -23.28 -1.82 39.74
CA PRO A 39 -23.72 -3.06 39.07
C PRO A 39 -24.94 -3.73 39.72
N ALA A 40 -25.23 -3.39 40.99
CA ALA A 40 -26.37 -3.92 41.72
C ALA A 40 -27.70 -3.30 41.29
N ASP A 41 -27.69 -2.10 40.71
CA ASP A 41 -28.90 -1.40 40.23
C ASP A 41 -29.59 -2.15 39.09
N ASN A 42 -28.81 -2.64 38.14
CA ASN A 42 -29.26 -3.52 37.06
C ASN A 42 -28.08 -4.38 36.55
N PRO A 43 -27.89 -5.61 37.07
CA PRO A 43 -26.76 -6.47 36.71
C PRO A 43 -26.71 -6.84 35.23
N LEU A 44 -27.86 -6.99 34.56
CA LEU A 44 -27.92 -7.30 33.15
C LEU A 44 -27.46 -6.11 32.32
N ALA A 45 -27.99 -4.93 32.58
CA ALA A 45 -27.60 -3.71 31.89
C ALA A 45 -26.11 -3.36 32.15
N ALA A 46 -25.63 -3.55 33.36
CA ALA A 46 -24.22 -3.35 33.70
C ALA A 46 -23.30 -4.29 32.91
N ALA A 47 -23.65 -5.58 32.78
CA ALA A 47 -22.89 -6.52 31.98
C ALA A 47 -22.88 -6.13 30.45
N GLN A 48 -24.04 -5.72 29.93
CA GLN A 48 -24.14 -5.24 28.55
C GLN A 48 -23.35 -3.93 28.31
N ALA A 49 -23.39 -2.99 29.28
CA ALA A 49 -22.63 -1.74 29.23
C ALA A 49 -21.11 -1.99 29.17
N VAL A 50 -20.61 -2.94 29.98
CA VAL A 50 -19.19 -3.35 29.94
C VAL A 50 -18.84 -3.94 28.54
N GLN A 51 -19.68 -4.80 27.99
CA GLN A 51 -19.47 -5.38 26.67
C GLN A 51 -19.43 -4.29 25.57
N LEU A 52 -20.39 -3.37 25.56
CA LEU A 52 -20.43 -2.26 24.60
C LEU A 52 -19.22 -1.32 24.76
N THR A 53 -18.75 -1.10 26.00
CA THR A 53 -17.53 -0.32 26.26
C THR A 53 -16.29 -1.01 25.65
N MET A 54 -16.18 -2.33 25.77
CA MET A 54 -15.08 -3.08 25.15
C MET A 54 -15.14 -3.01 23.62
N VAL A 55 -16.34 -3.14 23.04
CA VAL A 55 -16.55 -2.98 21.58
C VAL A 55 -16.18 -1.56 21.13
N SER A 56 -16.58 -0.53 21.87
CA SER A 56 -16.21 0.87 21.58
C SER A 56 -14.70 1.10 21.63
N ALA A 57 -14.00 0.51 22.60
CA ALA A 57 -12.55 0.56 22.67
C ALA A 57 -11.89 -0.13 21.47
N THR A 58 -12.45 -1.26 21.02
CA THR A 58 -11.98 -1.97 19.82
C THR A 58 -12.13 -1.12 18.57
N TYR A 59 -13.26 -0.45 18.37
CA TYR A 59 -13.45 0.47 17.23
C TYR A 59 -12.49 1.67 17.30
N THR A 60 -12.19 2.18 18.46
CA THR A 60 -11.19 3.24 18.65
C THR A 60 -9.81 2.75 18.22
N GLN A 61 -9.43 1.52 18.58
CA GLN A 61 -8.17 0.91 18.14
C GLN A 61 -8.13 0.72 16.63
N TYR A 62 -9.22 0.22 16.02
CA TYR A 62 -9.29 0.09 14.55
C TYR A 62 -9.17 1.44 13.86
N THR A 63 -9.84 2.48 14.35
CA THR A 63 -9.72 3.83 13.79
C THR A 63 -8.27 4.35 13.85
N THR A 64 -7.58 4.11 14.94
CA THR A 64 -6.16 4.47 15.09
C THR A 64 -5.28 3.72 14.08
N ASN A 65 -5.47 2.41 13.95
CA ASN A 65 -4.74 1.58 13.00
C ASN A 65 -5.03 1.97 11.55
N GLN A 66 -6.31 2.23 11.22
CA GLN A 66 -6.75 2.67 9.90
C GLN A 66 -6.11 4.01 9.51
N ASN A 67 -6.06 4.98 10.43
CA ASN A 67 -5.44 6.28 10.18
C ASN A 67 -3.92 6.14 9.96
N ALA A 68 -3.24 5.33 10.75
CA ALA A 68 -1.81 5.06 10.59
C ALA A 68 -1.52 4.36 9.24
N ALA A 69 -2.31 3.34 8.90
CA ALA A 69 -2.20 2.63 7.64
C ALA A 69 -2.45 3.54 6.44
N LEU A 70 -3.50 4.38 6.49
CA LEU A 70 -3.82 5.33 5.44
C LEU A 70 -2.70 6.35 5.23
N SER A 71 -2.12 6.87 6.30
CA SER A 71 -0.99 7.81 6.22
C SER A 71 0.24 7.18 5.57
N SER A 72 0.53 5.91 5.88
CA SER A 72 1.65 5.18 5.27
C SER A 72 1.42 4.94 3.77
N LEU A 73 0.22 4.50 3.38
CA LEU A 73 -0.13 4.26 1.97
C LEU A 73 -0.16 5.55 1.16
N GLN A 74 -0.67 6.66 1.70
CA GLN A 74 -0.64 7.96 1.03
C GLN A 74 0.79 8.47 0.80
N LEU A 75 1.70 8.24 1.74
CA LEU A 75 3.11 8.56 1.54
C LEU A 75 3.73 7.70 0.42
N GLU A 76 3.40 6.42 0.40
CA GLU A 76 3.83 5.48 -0.63
C GLU A 76 3.27 5.87 -2.00
N ASP A 77 1.97 6.12 -2.13
CA ASP A 77 1.32 6.54 -3.39
C ASP A 77 1.93 7.82 -3.94
N LYS A 78 2.09 8.84 -3.10
CA LYS A 78 2.74 10.10 -3.48
C LYS A 78 4.17 9.86 -3.97
N THR A 79 4.92 8.99 -3.32
CA THR A 79 6.29 8.64 -3.70
C THR A 79 6.29 7.91 -5.04
N LEU A 80 5.42 6.91 -5.23
CA LEU A 80 5.28 6.17 -6.48
C LEU A 80 4.82 7.07 -7.64
N SER A 81 3.97 8.05 -7.39
CA SER A 81 3.59 9.08 -8.38
C SER A 81 4.81 9.90 -8.83
N SER A 82 5.66 10.30 -7.89
CA SER A 82 6.92 11.02 -8.19
C SER A 82 7.92 10.13 -8.93
N VAL A 83 8.02 8.85 -8.57
CA VAL A 83 8.80 7.82 -9.27
C VAL A 83 8.33 7.69 -10.71
N THR A 84 7.02 7.53 -10.93
CA THR A 84 6.42 7.43 -12.26
C THR A 84 6.75 8.64 -13.13
N SER A 85 6.62 9.86 -12.59
CA SER A 85 6.97 11.10 -13.31
C SER A 85 8.45 11.17 -13.68
N THR A 86 9.34 10.79 -12.75
CA THR A 86 10.79 10.76 -13.00
C THR A 86 11.14 9.70 -14.06
N MET A 87 10.51 8.53 -13.99
CA MET A 87 10.68 7.48 -15.00
C MET A 87 10.18 7.91 -16.39
N GLN A 88 9.07 8.63 -16.47
CA GLN A 88 8.59 9.19 -17.75
C GLN A 88 9.59 10.20 -18.34
N SER A 89 10.23 11.02 -17.51
CA SER A 89 11.28 11.94 -17.92
C SER A 89 12.49 11.19 -18.48
N ILE A 90 12.95 10.13 -17.80
CA ILE A 90 14.03 9.26 -18.27
C ILE A 90 13.66 8.62 -19.62
N SER A 91 12.45 8.08 -19.75
CA SER A 91 11.96 7.49 -21.00
C SER A 91 12.00 8.48 -22.15
N SER A 92 11.61 9.73 -21.91
CA SER A 92 11.67 10.81 -22.91
C SER A 92 13.11 11.11 -23.34
N GLU A 93 14.06 11.14 -22.38
CA GLU A 93 15.47 11.34 -22.70
C GLU A 93 16.08 10.16 -23.49
N ILE A 94 15.70 8.91 -23.16
CA ILE A 94 16.14 7.73 -23.93
C ILE A 94 15.63 7.81 -25.37
N VAL A 95 14.37 8.19 -25.56
CA VAL A 95 13.80 8.38 -26.91
C VAL A 95 14.54 9.48 -27.67
N ARG A 96 14.81 10.62 -27.02
CA ARG A 96 15.58 11.73 -27.61
C ARG A 96 16.99 11.29 -28.00
N ALA A 97 17.63 10.45 -27.18
CA ALA A 97 18.97 9.94 -27.44
C ALA A 97 19.06 9.03 -28.71
N GLY A 98 17.92 8.47 -29.11
CA GLY A 98 17.80 7.68 -30.37
C GLY A 98 17.77 8.51 -31.65
N ASP A 99 17.79 9.84 -31.59
CA ASP A 99 17.84 10.68 -32.78
C ASP A 99 19.21 10.53 -33.46
N GLY A 100 19.20 10.07 -34.69
CA GLY A 100 20.40 9.83 -35.49
C GLY A 100 21.18 11.09 -35.90
N SER A 101 20.62 12.30 -35.67
CA SER A 101 21.29 13.58 -35.91
C SER A 101 22.23 14.02 -34.80
N LEU A 102 22.15 13.38 -33.62
CA LEU A 102 22.97 13.72 -32.45
C LEU A 102 24.44 13.31 -32.61
N ASN A 103 25.33 14.18 -32.20
CA ASN A 103 26.76 13.87 -32.05
C ASN A 103 27.06 13.27 -30.66
N ASP A 104 28.31 12.80 -30.44
CA ASP A 104 28.73 12.18 -29.22
C ASP A 104 28.65 13.15 -28.01
N SER A 105 28.88 14.47 -28.20
CA SER A 105 28.77 15.48 -27.16
C SER A 105 27.31 15.69 -26.70
N ASP A 106 26.39 15.67 -27.68
CA ASP A 106 24.95 15.79 -27.37
C ASP A 106 24.45 14.57 -26.62
N ARG A 107 24.87 13.37 -27.03
CA ARG A 107 24.58 12.11 -26.31
C ARG A 107 25.16 12.09 -24.90
N ALA A 108 26.39 12.57 -24.72
CA ALA A 108 27.00 12.69 -23.40
C ALA A 108 26.23 13.68 -22.50
N SER A 109 25.66 14.74 -23.07
CA SER A 109 24.80 15.68 -22.35
C SER A 109 23.48 15.04 -21.90
N ILE A 110 22.86 14.24 -22.77
CA ILE A 110 21.67 13.44 -22.43
C ILE A 110 22.00 12.40 -21.35
N ALA A 111 23.15 11.72 -21.45
CA ALA A 111 23.60 10.78 -20.43
C ALA A 111 23.71 11.42 -19.03
N LYS A 112 24.23 12.67 -18.97
CA LYS A 112 24.28 13.45 -17.72
C LYS A 112 22.88 13.81 -17.18
N ALA A 113 21.94 14.15 -18.06
CA ALA A 113 20.57 14.43 -17.67
C ALA A 113 19.90 13.16 -17.09
N ILE A 114 20.05 12.02 -17.75
CA ILE A 114 19.56 10.72 -17.27
C ILE A 114 20.22 10.36 -15.93
N GLN A 115 21.52 10.63 -15.74
CA GLN A 115 22.19 10.43 -14.46
C GLN A 115 21.55 11.27 -13.35
N GLY A 116 21.21 12.53 -13.60
CA GLY A 116 20.50 13.38 -12.64
C GLY A 116 19.13 12.80 -12.26
N TYR A 117 18.35 12.32 -13.21
CA TYR A 117 17.09 11.66 -12.95
C TYR A 117 17.24 10.32 -12.19
N ARG A 118 18.32 9.56 -12.50
CA ARG A 118 18.65 8.34 -11.75
C ARG A 118 18.92 8.63 -10.27
N ASP A 119 19.67 9.70 -9.99
CA ASP A 119 19.98 10.10 -8.61
C ASP A 119 18.72 10.59 -7.88
N GLN A 120 17.82 11.28 -8.59
CA GLN A 120 16.50 11.63 -8.08
C GLN A 120 15.67 10.36 -7.77
N LEU A 121 15.66 9.39 -8.69
CA LEU A 121 14.97 8.11 -8.48
C LEU A 121 15.52 7.35 -7.27
N MET A 122 16.85 7.36 -7.07
CA MET A 122 17.50 6.79 -5.89
C MET A 122 17.04 7.48 -4.60
N THR A 123 16.89 8.80 -4.62
CA THR A 123 16.38 9.58 -3.48
C THR A 123 14.93 9.19 -3.17
N LEU A 124 14.08 9.05 -4.19
CA LEU A 124 12.70 8.61 -4.04
C LEU A 124 12.60 7.17 -3.51
N ALA A 125 13.45 6.27 -4.01
CA ALA A 125 13.51 4.89 -3.53
C ALA A 125 13.97 4.78 -2.06
N ASN A 126 14.64 5.81 -1.54
CA ASN A 126 15.08 5.95 -0.15
C ASN A 126 14.20 6.92 0.67
N THR A 127 12.93 7.13 0.25
CA THR A 127 12.02 8.01 1.00
C THR A 127 11.74 7.44 2.39
N SER A 128 11.76 8.32 3.40
CA SER A 128 11.41 8.00 4.79
C SER A 128 10.16 8.74 5.25
N ASP A 129 9.51 8.23 6.30
CA ASP A 129 8.30 8.79 6.91
C ASP A 129 8.54 9.99 7.85
N GLY A 130 9.78 10.47 7.94
CA GLY A 130 10.18 11.55 8.85
C GLY A 130 10.43 11.08 10.30
N ALA A 131 9.98 9.89 10.68
CA ALA A 131 10.30 9.25 11.96
C ALA A 131 11.54 8.34 11.87
N GLY A 132 12.18 8.28 10.70
CA GLY A 132 13.37 7.48 10.44
C GLY A 132 13.07 6.10 9.84
N ASN A 133 11.82 5.79 9.52
CA ASN A 133 11.51 4.54 8.83
C ASN A 133 11.42 4.78 7.32
N TYR A 134 12.06 3.90 6.56
CA TYR A 134 12.01 3.92 5.10
C TYR A 134 10.77 3.20 4.59
N VAL A 135 10.15 3.77 3.55
CA VAL A 135 8.91 3.25 2.94
C VAL A 135 9.14 1.86 2.33
N PHE A 136 10.24 1.70 1.58
CA PHE A 136 10.52 0.53 0.74
C PHE A 136 11.50 -0.48 1.35
N SER A 137 11.74 -0.44 2.67
CA SER A 137 12.72 -1.31 3.34
C SER A 137 12.17 -2.65 3.85
N GLY A 138 10.88 -2.92 3.67
CA GLY A 138 10.24 -4.11 4.23
C GLY A 138 10.11 -4.06 5.75
N PHE A 139 10.46 -5.12 6.46
CA PHE A 139 10.49 -5.15 7.93
C PHE A 139 11.69 -4.40 8.53
N GLN A 140 12.76 -4.18 7.75
CA GLN A 140 13.95 -3.45 8.18
C GLN A 140 13.74 -1.94 8.09
N ALA A 141 12.69 -1.43 8.74
CA ALA A 141 12.20 -0.07 8.56
C ALA A 141 13.27 1.03 8.71
N THR A 142 14.26 0.87 9.59
CA THR A 142 15.30 1.86 9.87
C THR A 142 16.55 1.73 8.99
N THR A 143 16.59 0.71 8.11
CA THR A 143 17.73 0.48 7.20
C THR A 143 17.47 1.18 5.87
N GLN A 144 18.43 1.98 5.39
CA GLN A 144 18.35 2.59 4.06
C GLN A 144 18.29 1.49 2.99
N PRO A 145 17.18 1.43 2.19
CA PRO A 145 16.95 0.28 1.31
C PRO A 145 17.91 0.20 0.14
N PHE A 146 18.32 1.32 -0.47
CA PHE A 146 19.14 1.31 -1.68
C PHE A 146 20.44 2.08 -1.52
N THR A 147 21.53 1.45 -1.94
CA THR A 147 22.86 2.08 -2.09
C THR A 147 23.42 1.81 -3.47
N SER A 148 24.24 2.72 -4.00
CA SER A 148 24.92 2.51 -5.29
C SER A 148 25.90 1.34 -5.20
N ALA A 149 25.88 0.45 -6.19
CA ALA A 149 26.81 -0.65 -6.30
C ALA A 149 28.07 -0.24 -7.08
N ALA A 150 29.22 -0.78 -6.72
CA ALA A 150 30.44 -0.62 -7.51
C ALA A 150 30.26 -1.35 -8.86
N GLY A 151 30.42 -0.62 -9.98
CA GLY A 151 30.22 -1.17 -11.32
C GLY A 151 28.85 -0.94 -11.92
N GLY A 152 27.99 -0.16 -11.26
CA GLY A 152 26.63 0.18 -11.72
C GLY A 152 25.54 -0.60 -11.01
N GLY A 153 24.30 -0.14 -11.15
CA GLY A 153 23.15 -0.68 -10.44
C GLY A 153 23.08 -0.25 -8.98
N VAL A 154 22.34 -1.02 -8.18
CA VAL A 154 22.11 -0.77 -6.77
C VAL A 154 22.18 -2.04 -5.95
N ASN A 155 22.61 -1.91 -4.68
CA ASN A 155 22.42 -2.94 -3.67
C ASN A 155 21.15 -2.65 -2.87
N TYR A 156 20.29 -3.64 -2.73
CA TYR A 156 19.10 -3.57 -1.88
C TYR A 156 19.43 -4.19 -0.52
N HIS A 157 19.24 -3.43 0.55
CA HIS A 157 19.52 -3.80 1.94
C HIS A 157 18.27 -4.03 2.76
N GLY A 158 17.10 -3.78 2.18
CA GLY A 158 15.82 -4.13 2.80
C GLY A 158 15.52 -5.62 2.69
N ASP A 159 14.32 -5.99 3.10
CA ASP A 159 13.78 -7.34 2.90
C ASP A 159 12.44 -7.28 2.14
N ASN A 160 11.87 -8.46 1.85
CA ASN A 160 10.58 -8.57 1.16
C ASN A 160 9.40 -8.62 2.13
N GLY A 161 9.58 -8.17 3.37
CA GLY A 161 8.55 -8.16 4.39
C GLY A 161 7.43 -7.18 4.08
N ILE A 162 6.19 -7.61 4.32
CA ILE A 162 5.00 -6.79 4.20
C ILE A 162 4.47 -6.54 5.60
N ARG A 163 4.44 -5.27 6.02
CA ARG A 163 3.86 -4.86 7.29
C ARG A 163 2.35 -4.78 7.13
N GLU A 164 1.63 -5.41 8.02
CA GLU A 164 0.17 -5.43 8.00
C GLU A 164 -0.40 -4.74 9.23
N ALA A 165 -1.48 -4.00 9.05
CA ALA A 165 -2.25 -3.39 10.14
C ALA A 165 -3.61 -4.07 10.26
N GLN A 166 -3.98 -4.43 11.50
CA GLN A 166 -5.34 -4.91 11.80
C GLN A 166 -6.30 -3.72 11.75
N VAL A 167 -7.18 -3.70 10.76
CA VAL A 167 -8.08 -2.58 10.48
C VAL A 167 -9.55 -2.88 10.72
N ALA A 168 -9.88 -4.16 10.92
CA ALA A 168 -11.19 -4.65 11.36
C ALA A 168 -11.00 -6.02 12.03
N ASP A 169 -12.05 -6.62 12.55
CA ASP A 169 -12.01 -7.87 13.33
C ASP A 169 -11.27 -9.00 12.61
N THR A 170 -11.57 -9.23 11.32
CA THR A 170 -10.96 -10.29 10.51
C THR A 170 -10.14 -9.74 9.33
N ARG A 171 -9.86 -8.42 9.28
CA ARG A 171 -9.19 -7.79 8.15
C ARG A 171 -7.87 -7.13 8.54
N GLN A 172 -6.81 -7.57 7.87
CA GLN A 172 -5.50 -6.93 7.86
C GLN A 172 -5.22 -6.35 6.48
N ILE A 173 -4.56 -5.20 6.42
CA ILE A 173 -4.18 -4.53 5.18
C ILE A 173 -2.67 -4.27 5.22
N ALA A 174 -2.02 -4.58 4.10
CA ALA A 174 -0.60 -4.27 3.90
C ALA A 174 -0.39 -2.75 3.85
N THR A 175 0.57 -2.26 4.61
CA THR A 175 0.86 -0.82 4.77
C THR A 175 2.14 -0.38 4.07
N ASN A 176 2.83 -1.29 3.37
CA ASN A 176 4.01 -1.01 2.56
C ASN A 176 4.18 -2.05 1.46
N ASP A 177 4.95 -1.71 0.44
CA ASP A 177 5.55 -2.63 -0.53
C ASP A 177 7.07 -2.65 -0.39
N SER A 178 7.71 -3.79 -0.70
CA SER A 178 9.17 -3.88 -0.64
C SER A 178 9.82 -3.20 -1.84
N GLY A 179 10.97 -2.57 -1.64
CA GLY A 179 11.72 -1.95 -2.72
C GLY A 179 12.17 -2.93 -3.80
N SER A 180 12.41 -4.19 -3.43
CA SER A 180 12.68 -5.27 -4.38
C SER A 180 11.50 -5.48 -5.33
N ASN A 181 10.27 -5.51 -4.79
CA ASN A 181 9.06 -5.68 -5.60
C ASN A 181 8.80 -4.48 -6.51
N VAL A 182 9.05 -3.26 -6.04
CA VAL A 182 8.79 -2.03 -6.80
C VAL A 182 9.83 -1.79 -7.90
N PHE A 183 11.13 -1.90 -7.58
CA PHE A 183 12.23 -1.42 -8.43
C PHE A 183 13.07 -2.52 -9.07
N MET A 184 12.97 -3.78 -8.61
CA MET A 184 13.84 -4.88 -9.03
C MET A 184 13.10 -6.07 -9.62
N THR A 185 11.79 -6.01 -9.72
CA THR A 185 10.94 -7.01 -10.36
C THR A 185 10.16 -6.41 -11.51
N VAL A 186 9.71 -7.29 -12.40
CA VAL A 186 8.83 -6.94 -13.52
C VAL A 186 7.68 -7.96 -13.53
N PRO A 187 6.42 -7.53 -13.67
CA PRO A 187 5.30 -8.46 -13.72
C PRO A 187 5.37 -9.34 -14.98
N SER A 188 4.87 -10.58 -14.87
CA SER A 188 4.82 -11.52 -15.98
C SER A 188 3.71 -11.20 -17.01
N VAL A 189 2.78 -10.33 -16.64
CA VAL A 189 1.63 -9.94 -17.47
C VAL A 189 1.65 -8.44 -17.73
N GLY A 190 1.28 -8.04 -18.94
CA GLY A 190 1.23 -6.62 -19.34
C GLY A 190 2.58 -6.02 -19.76
N THR A 191 3.62 -6.84 -19.85
CA THR A 191 4.96 -6.44 -20.28
C THR A 191 5.34 -7.08 -21.61
N SER A 192 6.31 -6.47 -22.31
CA SER A 192 6.79 -6.93 -23.61
C SER A 192 8.14 -7.63 -23.48
N PRO A 193 8.42 -8.65 -24.31
CA PRO A 193 9.76 -9.22 -24.40
C PRO A 193 10.80 -8.17 -24.74
N VAL A 194 12.02 -8.34 -24.24
CA VAL A 194 13.13 -7.43 -24.44
C VAL A 194 14.00 -7.92 -25.60
N SER A 195 14.13 -7.09 -26.63
CA SER A 195 15.00 -7.32 -27.78
C SER A 195 16.37 -6.72 -27.53
N ALA A 196 17.44 -7.44 -27.86
CA ALA A 196 18.82 -6.95 -27.70
C ALA A 196 19.70 -7.39 -28.85
N GLY A 197 20.60 -6.48 -29.32
CA GLY A 197 21.71 -6.82 -30.19
C GLY A 197 22.95 -7.16 -29.38
N ASN A 198 23.75 -8.13 -29.82
CA ASN A 198 25.02 -8.44 -29.18
C ASN A 198 25.99 -7.26 -29.39
N ALA A 199 26.70 -6.88 -28.31
CA ALA A 199 27.67 -5.80 -28.35
C ALA A 199 28.87 -6.12 -29.31
N ALA A 200 29.13 -7.36 -29.59
CA ALA A 200 30.17 -7.83 -30.55
C ALA A 200 29.74 -7.83 -31.99
N ASN A 201 28.50 -7.43 -32.30
CA ASN A 201 28.04 -7.35 -33.69
C ASN A 201 28.89 -6.34 -34.49
N THR A 202 29.22 -6.71 -35.71
CA THR A 202 30.11 -5.93 -36.61
C THR A 202 29.37 -5.26 -37.75
N GLY A 203 28.15 -5.70 -38.03
CA GLY A 203 27.28 -5.12 -39.07
C GLY A 203 26.52 -3.89 -38.57
N THR A 204 25.65 -3.37 -39.44
CA THR A 204 24.78 -2.23 -39.12
C THR A 204 23.35 -2.68 -38.79
N GLY A 205 23.18 -3.95 -38.40
CA GLY A 205 21.90 -4.51 -38.02
C GLY A 205 21.33 -3.86 -36.78
N THR A 206 20.08 -3.40 -36.83
CA THR A 206 19.34 -2.82 -35.68
C THR A 206 18.09 -3.62 -35.43
N ILE A 207 17.92 -4.12 -34.20
CA ILE A 207 16.74 -4.88 -33.78
C ILE A 207 15.64 -3.94 -33.34
N GLY A 208 14.42 -4.17 -33.87
CA GLY A 208 13.21 -3.51 -33.38
C GLY A 208 12.67 -4.19 -32.12
N ARG A 209 11.59 -3.63 -31.56
CA ARG A 209 10.88 -4.26 -30.44
C ARG A 209 10.19 -5.53 -30.87
N ALA A 210 10.27 -6.57 -30.08
CA ALA A 210 9.46 -7.75 -30.28
C ALA A 210 7.98 -7.42 -30.02
N SER A 211 7.11 -7.92 -30.86
CA SER A 211 5.66 -7.78 -30.75
C SER A 211 5.02 -9.16 -30.56
N ILE A 212 4.09 -9.24 -29.59
CA ILE A 212 3.29 -10.44 -29.37
C ILE A 212 2.10 -10.37 -30.34
N THR A 213 2.04 -11.32 -31.28
CA THR A 213 0.96 -11.43 -32.26
C THR A 213 -0.21 -12.27 -31.77
N ASN A 214 0.05 -13.20 -30.86
CA ASN A 214 -0.97 -14.02 -30.22
C ASN A 214 -0.66 -14.23 -28.73
N PRO A 215 -1.32 -13.49 -27.83
CA PRO A 215 -1.06 -13.58 -26.38
C PRO A 215 -1.34 -14.95 -25.74
N ALA A 216 -2.13 -15.79 -26.39
CA ALA A 216 -2.52 -17.11 -25.86
C ALA A 216 -1.43 -18.18 -26.04
N ILE A 217 -0.34 -17.89 -26.72
CA ILE A 217 0.70 -18.85 -27.06
C ILE A 217 1.73 -18.93 -25.92
N ALA A 218 2.00 -20.15 -25.43
CA ALA A 218 2.95 -20.40 -24.34
C ALA A 218 4.40 -19.98 -24.69
N THR A 219 4.81 -20.12 -25.96
CA THR A 219 6.16 -19.76 -26.44
C THR A 219 6.46 -18.26 -26.37
N ASN A 220 5.50 -17.41 -26.01
CA ASN A 220 5.77 -15.99 -25.75
C ASN A 220 6.65 -15.77 -24.50
N GLY A 221 6.79 -16.77 -23.64
CA GLY A 221 7.70 -16.78 -22.50
C GLY A 221 9.10 -17.34 -22.80
N ASP A 222 9.36 -17.75 -24.05
CA ASP A 222 10.61 -18.41 -24.42
C ASP A 222 11.68 -17.37 -24.80
N SER A 223 12.95 -17.81 -24.72
CA SER A 223 14.11 -17.00 -25.10
C SER A 223 14.63 -17.43 -26.47
N TYR A 224 14.75 -16.48 -27.36
CA TYR A 224 15.19 -16.72 -28.74
C TYR A 224 16.51 -16.03 -29.06
N THR A 225 17.36 -16.69 -29.85
CA THR A 225 18.55 -16.09 -30.48
C THR A 225 18.42 -16.15 -31.98
N ILE A 226 18.61 -15.01 -32.65
CA ILE A 226 18.65 -14.87 -34.09
C ILE A 226 20.13 -14.76 -34.50
N THR A 227 20.65 -15.70 -35.29
CA THR A 227 22.04 -15.71 -35.75
C THR A 227 22.09 -15.50 -37.22
N PHE A 228 22.90 -14.54 -37.67
CA PHE A 228 23.12 -14.24 -39.08
C PHE A 228 24.24 -15.07 -39.68
N GLY A 229 24.03 -15.47 -40.92
CA GLY A 229 24.95 -16.25 -41.73
C GLY A 229 24.89 -15.89 -43.21
N GLY A 230 25.38 -16.76 -44.08
CA GLY A 230 25.44 -16.51 -45.51
C GLY A 230 26.59 -15.59 -45.92
N THR A 231 26.36 -14.74 -46.92
CA THR A 231 27.35 -13.75 -47.39
C THR A 231 26.71 -12.35 -47.32
N ALA A 232 27.52 -11.30 -47.42
CA ALA A 232 27.01 -9.92 -47.46
C ALA A 232 26.03 -9.65 -48.63
N ALA A 233 26.17 -10.37 -49.75
CA ALA A 233 25.28 -10.26 -50.88
C ALA A 233 24.01 -11.12 -50.77
N ALA A 234 24.04 -12.18 -49.96
CA ALA A 234 22.93 -13.10 -49.71
C ALA A 234 22.91 -13.48 -48.23
N PRO A 235 22.52 -12.53 -47.34
CA PRO A 235 22.47 -12.80 -45.92
C PRO A 235 21.32 -13.76 -45.61
N THR A 236 21.56 -14.64 -44.65
CA THR A 236 20.57 -15.57 -44.11
C THR A 236 20.50 -15.44 -42.59
N TYR A 237 19.44 -15.93 -41.97
CA TYR A 237 19.33 -16.01 -40.55
C TYR A 237 18.75 -17.35 -40.09
N THR A 238 19.07 -17.74 -38.88
CA THR A 238 18.45 -18.85 -38.15
C THR A 238 17.88 -18.34 -36.86
N VAL A 239 16.82 -18.96 -36.36
CA VAL A 239 16.22 -18.67 -35.05
C VAL A 239 16.42 -19.90 -34.16
N THR A 240 17.05 -19.71 -33.03
CA THR A 240 17.26 -20.75 -32.02
C THR A 240 16.37 -20.45 -30.83
N ASP A 241 15.55 -21.41 -30.45
CA ASP A 241 14.82 -21.42 -29.17
C ASP A 241 15.74 -21.99 -28.09
N ASN A 242 16.09 -21.16 -27.09
CA ASN A 242 17.01 -21.54 -26.03
C ASN A 242 16.28 -22.07 -24.79
N THR A 243 14.94 -22.03 -24.77
CA THR A 243 14.14 -22.48 -23.61
C THR A 243 13.98 -24.00 -23.62
N VAL A 244 13.88 -24.61 -24.78
CA VAL A 244 13.79 -26.05 -24.94
C VAL A 244 15.16 -26.71 -24.82
N VAL A 245 15.22 -27.92 -24.28
CA VAL A 245 16.45 -28.68 -24.11
C VAL A 245 16.31 -30.04 -24.79
N PRO A 246 17.14 -30.35 -25.84
CA PRO A 246 18.16 -29.50 -26.44
C PRO A 246 17.53 -28.32 -27.23
N ALA A 247 18.27 -27.20 -27.34
CA ALA A 247 17.80 -26.01 -28.06
C ALA A 247 17.47 -26.39 -29.53
N THR A 248 16.37 -25.84 -30.04
CA THR A 248 15.93 -26.09 -31.41
C THR A 248 16.24 -24.89 -32.30
N THR A 249 16.80 -25.16 -33.47
CA THR A 249 17.19 -24.12 -34.44
C THR A 249 16.44 -24.32 -35.76
N THR A 250 15.88 -23.25 -36.30
CA THR A 250 15.22 -23.28 -37.61
C THR A 250 16.22 -23.43 -38.75
N ALA A 251 15.74 -23.86 -39.92
CA ALA A 251 16.54 -23.82 -41.13
C ALA A 251 16.96 -22.39 -41.50
N ALA A 252 18.10 -22.22 -42.15
CA ALA A 252 18.56 -20.93 -42.60
C ALA A 252 17.57 -20.32 -43.63
N THR A 253 17.12 -19.12 -43.35
CA THR A 253 16.13 -18.38 -44.16
C THR A 253 16.80 -17.14 -44.72
N ALA A 254 16.48 -16.79 -45.97
CA ALA A 254 16.98 -15.56 -46.60
C ALA A 254 16.53 -14.32 -45.81
N PHE A 255 17.44 -13.41 -45.52
CA PHE A 255 17.16 -12.19 -44.83
C PHE A 255 16.76 -11.04 -45.75
N SER A 256 15.75 -10.29 -45.35
CA SER A 256 15.39 -9.01 -45.92
C SER A 256 15.16 -7.99 -44.81
N ALA A 257 15.81 -6.84 -44.86
CA ALA A 257 15.74 -5.82 -43.85
C ALA A 257 14.28 -5.35 -43.59
N ASN A 258 13.94 -5.14 -42.34
CA ASN A 258 12.62 -4.71 -41.86
C ASN A 258 11.47 -5.72 -42.10
N THR A 259 11.77 -6.93 -42.60
CA THR A 259 10.78 -8.00 -42.73
C THR A 259 10.60 -8.68 -41.35
N PRO A 260 9.35 -8.94 -40.92
CA PRO A 260 9.11 -9.61 -39.62
C PRO A 260 9.70 -11.03 -39.60
N ILE A 261 10.52 -11.29 -38.62
CA ILE A 261 11.07 -12.60 -38.26
C ILE A 261 10.17 -13.22 -37.21
N GLN A 262 9.62 -14.41 -37.49
CA GLN A 262 8.77 -15.12 -36.56
C GLN A 262 9.63 -15.78 -35.46
N LEU A 263 9.18 -15.62 -34.18
CA LEU A 263 9.77 -16.23 -32.99
C LEU A 263 8.73 -17.15 -32.37
N GLY A 264 8.90 -18.45 -32.51
CA GLY A 264 7.83 -19.39 -32.22
C GLY A 264 6.59 -19.10 -33.07
N THR A 265 5.41 -19.28 -32.49
CA THR A 265 4.12 -19.09 -33.19
C THR A 265 3.35 -17.85 -32.70
N GLY A 266 3.86 -17.13 -31.68
CA GLY A 266 3.15 -16.03 -31.05
C GLY A 266 3.86 -14.69 -30.99
N MET A 267 5.12 -14.61 -31.45
CA MET A 267 5.92 -13.40 -31.43
C MET A 267 6.59 -13.13 -32.77
N GLN A 268 6.92 -11.88 -33.02
CA GLN A 268 7.72 -11.45 -34.15
C GLN A 268 8.61 -10.27 -33.79
N VAL A 269 9.72 -10.14 -34.54
CA VAL A 269 10.65 -9.02 -34.42
C VAL A 269 11.12 -8.63 -35.81
N SER A 270 11.46 -7.37 -36.07
CA SER A 270 12.09 -6.93 -37.29
C SER A 270 13.54 -6.50 -37.02
N ILE A 271 14.41 -6.76 -37.96
CA ILE A 271 15.79 -6.29 -37.96
C ILE A 271 15.99 -5.42 -39.19
N GLY A 272 16.43 -4.17 -38.97
CA GLY A 272 16.79 -3.22 -40.00
C GLY A 272 18.29 -3.23 -40.30
N GLY A 273 18.72 -2.48 -41.30
CA GLY A 273 20.13 -2.37 -41.65
C GLY A 273 20.71 -3.62 -42.36
N ALA A 274 22.02 -3.77 -42.28
CA ALA A 274 22.77 -4.87 -42.90
C ALA A 274 23.61 -5.60 -41.81
N PRO A 275 23.07 -6.66 -41.19
CA PRO A 275 23.83 -7.51 -40.29
C PRO A 275 24.93 -8.27 -41.03
N ASN A 276 26.08 -8.48 -40.43
CA ASN A 276 27.15 -9.30 -40.94
C ASN A 276 26.98 -10.78 -40.55
N PRO A 277 27.56 -11.73 -41.30
CA PRO A 277 27.64 -13.11 -40.87
C PRO A 277 28.32 -13.22 -39.50
N GLY A 278 27.69 -13.92 -38.58
CA GLY A 278 28.13 -14.05 -37.17
C GLY A 278 27.47 -13.06 -36.20
N ASP A 279 26.79 -12.02 -36.70
CA ASP A 279 26.02 -11.14 -35.84
C ASP A 279 24.85 -11.89 -35.16
N THR A 280 24.57 -11.55 -33.89
CA THR A 280 23.50 -12.18 -33.14
C THR A 280 22.59 -11.16 -32.48
N PHE A 281 21.32 -11.51 -32.42
CA PHE A 281 20.30 -10.75 -31.71
C PHE A 281 19.51 -11.70 -30.84
N SER A 282 19.02 -11.20 -29.69
CA SER A 282 18.24 -11.99 -28.76
C SER A 282 16.90 -11.33 -28.46
N VAL A 283 15.91 -12.17 -28.16
CA VAL A 283 14.64 -11.75 -27.58
C VAL A 283 14.41 -12.61 -26.34
N THR A 284 14.30 -11.96 -25.19
CA THR A 284 14.18 -12.63 -23.90
C THR A 284 12.90 -12.18 -23.17
N PRO A 285 12.32 -13.00 -22.28
CA PRO A 285 11.21 -12.58 -21.44
C PRO A 285 11.55 -11.33 -20.64
N SER A 286 10.56 -10.48 -20.40
CA SER A 286 10.71 -9.27 -19.56
C SER A 286 11.16 -9.57 -18.12
N THR A 287 10.77 -10.73 -17.62
CA THR A 287 11.09 -11.21 -16.27
C THR A 287 12.50 -11.79 -16.12
N ALA A 288 13.30 -11.81 -17.19
CA ALA A 288 14.69 -12.24 -17.10
C ALA A 288 15.45 -11.33 -16.12
N PRO A 289 16.32 -11.87 -15.23
CA PRO A 289 16.96 -11.10 -14.15
C PRO A 289 17.69 -9.83 -14.62
N GLN A 290 18.32 -9.87 -15.81
CA GLN A 290 19.01 -8.72 -16.38
C GLN A 290 18.07 -7.58 -16.84
N ASN A 291 16.77 -7.86 -16.97
CA ASN A 291 15.77 -6.92 -17.48
C ASN A 291 14.85 -6.38 -16.35
N SER A 292 15.02 -6.82 -15.12
CA SER A 292 14.08 -6.55 -14.03
C SER A 292 14.47 -5.37 -13.15
N SER A 293 15.74 -4.98 -13.08
CA SER A 293 16.17 -3.83 -12.25
C SER A 293 16.13 -2.54 -13.04
N VAL A 294 15.33 -1.58 -12.57
CA VAL A 294 15.24 -0.25 -13.20
C VAL A 294 16.58 0.49 -13.17
N PHE A 295 17.33 0.38 -12.06
CA PHE A 295 18.62 1.08 -11.91
C PHE A 295 19.70 0.52 -12.84
N SER A 296 19.82 -0.81 -12.94
CA SER A 296 20.79 -1.42 -13.87
C SER A 296 20.45 -1.13 -15.33
N THR A 297 19.17 -1.05 -15.66
CA THR A 297 18.72 -0.65 -17.01
C THR A 297 19.12 0.78 -17.33
N ILE A 298 18.92 1.73 -16.40
CA ILE A 298 19.34 3.13 -16.57
C ILE A 298 20.86 3.22 -16.74
N ASP A 299 21.62 2.53 -15.87
CA ASP A 299 23.08 2.55 -15.92
C ASP A 299 23.62 1.97 -17.22
N SER A 300 22.98 0.93 -17.78
CA SER A 300 23.32 0.36 -19.08
C SER A 300 23.07 1.35 -20.22
N VAL A 301 21.98 2.10 -20.17
CA VAL A 301 21.67 3.16 -21.14
C VAL A 301 22.69 4.29 -21.05
N ILE A 302 23.03 4.74 -19.85
CA ILE A 302 24.06 5.78 -19.62
C ILE A 302 25.39 5.33 -20.20
N ALA A 303 25.82 4.09 -19.91
CA ALA A 303 27.07 3.53 -20.41
C ALA A 303 27.10 3.46 -21.96
N ALA A 304 25.98 3.08 -22.57
CA ALA A 304 25.85 3.04 -24.04
C ALA A 304 25.97 4.44 -24.67
N LEU A 305 25.34 5.46 -24.07
CA LEU A 305 25.39 6.85 -24.53
C LEU A 305 26.78 7.50 -24.41
N GLN A 306 27.63 7.00 -23.53
CA GLN A 306 28.98 7.46 -23.33
C GLN A 306 29.98 6.85 -24.32
N GLN A 307 29.58 5.82 -25.09
CA GLN A 307 30.45 5.22 -26.12
C GLN A 307 30.47 6.08 -27.39
N PRO A 308 31.65 6.31 -27.96
CA PRO A 308 31.75 7.01 -29.27
C PRO A 308 31.03 6.23 -30.35
N ALA A 309 30.12 6.87 -31.05
CA ALA A 309 29.36 6.26 -32.15
C ALA A 309 29.38 7.13 -33.44
N SER A 310 29.78 8.40 -33.33
CA SER A 310 29.81 9.31 -34.46
C SER A 310 30.80 8.83 -35.53
N ASN A 311 30.36 8.86 -36.79
CA ASN A 311 31.14 8.40 -37.96
C ASN A 311 31.48 6.89 -37.99
N ASN A 312 30.83 6.08 -37.13
CA ASN A 312 30.98 4.64 -37.15
C ASN A 312 29.59 3.97 -37.23
N PRO A 313 29.15 3.52 -38.42
CA PRO A 313 27.81 2.94 -38.60
C PRO A 313 27.52 1.71 -37.74
N ALA A 314 28.52 0.85 -37.49
CA ALA A 314 28.37 -0.31 -36.63
C ALA A 314 28.20 0.11 -35.15
N ALA A 315 28.99 1.09 -34.66
CA ALA A 315 28.82 1.62 -33.33
C ALA A 315 27.48 2.33 -33.16
N THR A 316 27.00 3.05 -34.17
CA THR A 316 25.66 3.65 -34.19
C THR A 316 24.57 2.60 -34.10
N ALA A 317 24.70 1.48 -34.80
CA ALA A 317 23.76 0.36 -34.73
C ALA A 317 23.79 -0.29 -33.34
N THR A 318 24.98 -0.50 -32.77
CA THR A 318 25.14 -1.01 -31.38
C THR A 318 24.45 -0.10 -30.37
N LEU A 319 24.64 1.22 -30.50
CA LEU A 319 23.96 2.21 -29.65
C LEU A 319 22.43 2.14 -29.80
N ALA A 320 21.92 2.09 -31.04
CA ALA A 320 20.49 1.99 -31.32
C ALA A 320 19.89 0.71 -30.72
N ASN A 321 20.60 -0.42 -30.78
CA ASN A 321 20.21 -1.66 -30.15
C ASN A 321 20.17 -1.54 -28.60
N ALA A 322 21.20 -0.92 -27.99
CA ALA A 322 21.25 -0.70 -26.57
C ALA A 322 20.10 0.21 -26.08
N LEU A 323 19.77 1.26 -26.82
CA LEU A 323 18.64 2.15 -26.51
C LEU A 323 17.29 1.43 -26.65
N THR A 324 17.13 0.59 -27.68
CA THR A 324 15.90 -0.23 -27.88
C THR A 324 15.72 -1.21 -26.72
N THR A 325 16.79 -1.91 -26.34
CA THR A 325 16.81 -2.82 -25.18
C THR A 325 16.48 -2.08 -23.89
N GLY A 326 17.20 -0.98 -23.62
CA GLY A 326 17.02 -0.17 -22.43
C GLY A 326 15.61 0.40 -22.33
N LEU A 327 15.08 0.94 -23.42
CA LEU A 327 13.73 1.52 -23.42
C LEU A 327 12.65 0.45 -23.19
N SER A 328 12.83 -0.76 -23.75
CA SER A 328 11.87 -1.87 -23.56
C SER A 328 11.88 -2.37 -22.11
N ALA A 329 13.05 -2.64 -21.54
CA ALA A 329 13.21 -3.06 -20.14
C ALA A 329 12.71 -1.98 -19.17
N PHE A 330 13.01 -0.72 -19.46
CA PHE A 330 12.61 0.43 -18.65
C PHE A 330 11.08 0.63 -18.64
N GLN A 331 10.42 0.48 -19.78
CA GLN A 331 8.95 0.54 -19.85
C GLN A 331 8.28 -0.61 -19.11
N ASN A 332 8.87 -1.79 -19.12
CA ASN A 332 8.40 -2.92 -18.32
C ASN A 332 8.51 -2.60 -16.81
N SER A 333 9.60 -1.98 -16.37
CA SER A 333 9.76 -1.52 -14.99
C SER A 333 8.76 -0.42 -14.63
N LEU A 334 8.48 0.51 -15.56
CA LEU A 334 7.44 1.53 -15.37
C LEU A 334 6.04 0.91 -15.23
N THR A 335 5.74 -0.13 -16.01
CA THR A 335 4.51 -0.90 -15.88
C THR A 335 4.40 -1.51 -14.49
N ASN A 336 5.50 -2.09 -13.96
CA ASN A 336 5.53 -2.64 -12.60
C ASN A 336 5.19 -1.57 -11.54
N VAL A 337 5.86 -0.43 -11.59
CA VAL A 337 5.60 0.69 -10.65
C VAL A 337 4.13 1.10 -10.70
N THR A 338 3.55 1.20 -11.90
CA THR A 338 2.13 1.56 -12.08
C THR A 338 1.19 0.50 -11.51
N VAL A 339 1.50 -0.79 -11.65
CA VAL A 339 0.73 -1.90 -11.07
C VAL A 339 0.78 -1.84 -9.55
N VAL A 340 1.96 -1.62 -8.96
CA VAL A 340 2.10 -1.46 -7.51
C VAL A 340 1.31 -0.23 -7.05
N GLN A 341 1.43 0.91 -7.73
CA GLN A 341 0.69 2.12 -7.40
C GLN A 341 -0.84 1.90 -7.44
N ALA A 342 -1.35 1.18 -8.45
CA ALA A 342 -2.76 0.81 -8.52
C ALA A 342 -3.19 -0.08 -7.35
N SER A 343 -2.32 -1.00 -6.90
CA SER A 343 -2.57 -1.83 -5.72
C SER A 343 -2.62 -1.00 -4.44
N VAL A 344 -1.72 -0.01 -4.28
CA VAL A 344 -1.73 0.94 -3.15
C VAL A 344 -3.05 1.72 -3.14
N GLY A 345 -3.44 2.29 -4.28
CA GLY A 345 -4.72 3.01 -4.41
C GLY A 345 -5.95 2.15 -4.08
N GLY A 346 -5.94 0.87 -4.47
CA GLY A 346 -6.99 -0.09 -4.10
C GLY A 346 -7.08 -0.30 -2.58
N ARG A 347 -5.94 -0.43 -1.91
CA ARG A 347 -5.86 -0.55 -0.43
C ARG A 347 -6.32 0.73 0.28
N GLU A 348 -6.01 1.91 -0.26
CA GLU A 348 -6.51 3.18 0.27
C GLU A 348 -8.04 3.29 0.19
N GLN A 349 -8.64 2.92 -0.95
CA GLN A 349 -10.09 2.91 -1.10
C GLN A 349 -10.77 1.92 -0.14
N GLU A 350 -10.19 0.73 0.04
CA GLU A 350 -10.68 -0.25 1.01
C GLU A 350 -10.63 0.32 2.44
N LEU A 351 -9.52 0.96 2.83
CA LEU A 351 -9.38 1.61 4.14
C LEU A 351 -10.44 2.70 4.36
N GLN A 352 -10.71 3.55 3.38
CA GLN A 352 -11.72 4.60 3.48
C GLN A 352 -13.13 4.01 3.67
N ALA A 353 -13.44 2.91 2.97
CA ALA A 353 -14.71 2.20 3.15
C ALA A 353 -14.82 1.59 4.56
N LEU A 354 -13.73 0.98 5.06
CA LEU A 354 -13.66 0.44 6.42
C LEU A 354 -13.76 1.53 7.49
N GLN A 355 -13.15 2.70 7.29
CA GLN A 355 -13.27 3.85 8.19
C GLN A 355 -14.73 4.30 8.32
N THR A 356 -15.44 4.42 7.21
CA THR A 356 -16.86 4.79 7.21
C THR A 356 -17.70 3.77 7.98
N THR A 357 -17.45 2.47 7.76
CA THR A 357 -18.14 1.38 8.46
C THR A 357 -17.82 1.39 9.96
N THR A 358 -16.55 1.53 10.32
CA THR A 358 -16.11 1.58 11.73
C THR A 358 -16.70 2.77 12.46
N GLN A 359 -16.76 3.95 11.81
CA GLN A 359 -17.36 5.14 12.38
C GLN A 359 -18.87 4.97 12.60
N THR A 360 -19.59 4.39 11.63
CA THR A 360 -21.03 4.10 11.76
C THR A 360 -21.28 3.15 12.91
N ASN A 361 -20.53 2.05 13.00
CA ASN A 361 -20.66 1.07 14.07
C ASN A 361 -20.29 1.66 15.44
N SER A 362 -19.26 2.51 15.49
CA SER A 362 -18.86 3.21 16.72
C SER A 362 -19.97 4.15 17.23
N LEU A 363 -20.58 4.93 16.34
CA LEU A 363 -21.71 5.79 16.68
C LEU A 363 -22.92 4.99 17.17
N GLN A 364 -23.25 3.87 16.50
CA GLN A 364 -24.32 2.99 16.95
C GLN A 364 -24.03 2.42 18.35
N THR A 365 -22.80 1.91 18.57
CA THR A 365 -22.39 1.38 19.87
C THR A 365 -22.46 2.45 20.98
N GLN A 366 -22.06 3.68 20.69
CA GLN A 366 -22.18 4.81 21.63
C GLN A 366 -23.64 5.16 21.93
N SER A 367 -24.50 5.14 20.90
CA SER A 367 -25.95 5.33 21.07
C SER A 367 -26.56 4.24 21.94
N ASP A 368 -26.23 2.98 21.66
CA ASP A 368 -26.74 1.84 22.45
C ASP A 368 -26.23 1.90 23.91
N LEU A 369 -24.97 2.24 24.11
CA LEU A 369 -24.41 2.46 25.45
C LEU A 369 -25.09 3.61 26.17
N SER A 370 -25.32 4.74 25.50
CA SER A 370 -26.04 5.89 26.05
C SER A 370 -27.48 5.52 26.43
N ASN A 371 -28.20 4.83 25.54
CA ASN A 371 -29.57 4.38 25.81
C ASN A 371 -29.65 3.43 27.01
N LEU A 372 -28.58 2.66 27.26
CA LEU A 372 -28.51 1.69 28.36
C LEU A 372 -28.09 2.34 29.67
N THR A 373 -27.27 3.37 29.64
CA THR A 373 -26.62 3.94 30.82
C THR A 373 -27.07 5.35 31.18
N ALA A 374 -27.60 6.13 30.21
CA ALA A 374 -28.00 7.50 30.46
C ALA A 374 -29.23 7.57 31.39
N VAL A 375 -29.21 8.55 32.30
CA VAL A 375 -30.36 8.85 33.15
C VAL A 375 -31.36 9.72 32.38
N ASP A 376 -32.66 9.42 32.53
CA ASP A 376 -33.70 10.38 32.14
C ASP A 376 -33.69 11.52 33.17
N MET A 377 -33.05 12.64 32.80
CA MET A 377 -32.87 13.81 33.65
C MET A 377 -34.20 14.38 34.14
N VAL A 378 -35.25 14.36 33.29
CA VAL A 378 -36.57 14.92 33.66
C VAL A 378 -37.22 14.08 34.79
N SER A 379 -37.25 12.77 34.60
CA SER A 379 -37.75 11.83 35.57
C SER A 379 -36.90 11.84 36.85
N ALA A 380 -35.59 11.87 36.73
CA ALA A 380 -34.67 11.87 37.87
C ALA A 380 -34.81 13.16 38.73
N ILE A 381 -34.92 14.35 38.12
CA ILE A 381 -35.14 15.60 38.83
C ILE A 381 -36.50 15.59 39.52
N SER A 382 -37.55 15.14 38.82
CA SER A 382 -38.89 15.03 39.43
C SER A 382 -38.90 14.09 40.63
N ASN A 383 -38.30 12.91 40.51
CA ASN A 383 -38.20 11.94 41.59
C ASN A 383 -37.33 12.44 42.75
N PHE A 384 -36.25 13.14 42.48
CA PHE A 384 -35.41 13.78 43.46
C PHE A 384 -36.23 14.80 44.31
N GLN A 385 -36.98 15.71 43.60
CA GLN A 385 -37.80 16.72 44.29
C GLN A 385 -38.94 16.07 45.10
N LEU A 386 -39.61 15.05 44.55
CA LEU A 386 -40.66 14.33 45.26
C LEU A 386 -40.12 13.65 46.51
N THR A 387 -38.98 12.94 46.43
CA THR A 387 -38.35 12.27 47.57
C THR A 387 -37.85 13.26 48.59
N GLN A 388 -37.29 14.42 48.17
CA GLN A 388 -36.87 15.50 49.08
C GLN A 388 -38.07 16.06 49.86
N ASN A 389 -39.17 16.36 49.17
CA ASN A 389 -40.39 16.86 49.80
C ASN A 389 -41.01 15.81 50.74
N ALA A 390 -41.01 14.53 50.33
CA ALA A 390 -41.53 13.44 51.14
C ALA A 390 -40.69 13.23 52.44
N LEU A 391 -39.34 13.31 52.32
CA LEU A 391 -38.45 13.23 53.47
C LEU A 391 -38.68 14.39 54.44
N GLN A 392 -38.83 15.62 53.94
CA GLN A 392 -39.11 16.81 54.74
C GLN A 392 -40.46 16.67 55.47
N ALA A 393 -41.52 16.24 54.77
CA ALA A 393 -42.83 15.99 55.39
C ALA A 393 -42.79 14.88 56.39
N ALA A 394 -42.03 13.79 56.18
CA ALA A 394 -41.82 12.70 57.12
C ALA A 394 -41.12 13.19 58.41
N GLN A 395 -40.07 14.01 58.28
CA GLN A 395 -39.34 14.62 59.38
C GLN A 395 -40.25 15.53 60.21
N GLU A 396 -41.03 16.41 59.59
CA GLU A 396 -41.98 17.29 60.29
C GLU A 396 -43.06 16.49 60.99
N SER A 397 -43.62 15.44 60.41
CA SER A 397 -44.63 14.58 61.00
C SER A 397 -44.06 13.81 62.20
N PHE A 398 -42.81 13.34 62.06
CA PHE A 398 -42.12 12.62 63.15
C PHE A 398 -41.91 13.52 64.37
N VAL A 399 -41.46 14.76 64.21
CA VAL A 399 -41.27 15.74 65.22
C VAL A 399 -42.65 16.06 65.99
N LYS A 400 -43.73 16.21 65.15
CA LYS A 400 -45.09 16.43 65.79
C LYS A 400 -45.55 15.27 66.59
N ILE A 401 -45.35 14.03 66.13
CA ILE A 401 -45.75 12.80 66.88
C ILE A 401 -44.92 12.64 68.16
N GLN A 402 -43.59 12.93 68.07
CA GLN A 402 -42.72 12.94 69.23
C GLN A 402 -43.20 13.94 70.35
N GLY A 403 -43.55 15.16 69.87
CA GLY A 403 -44.07 16.19 70.79
C GLY A 403 -45.39 15.80 71.47
N MET A 404 -46.30 15.14 70.79
CA MET A 404 -47.57 14.68 71.30
C MET A 404 -47.40 13.53 72.30
N SER A 405 -46.48 12.60 72.11
CA SER A 405 -46.17 11.51 73.02
C SER A 405 -45.56 12.01 74.35
N LEU A 406 -44.73 13.03 74.29
CA LEU A 406 -44.11 13.65 75.48
C LEU A 406 -45.14 14.37 76.36
N PHE A 407 -46.15 15.07 75.78
CA PHE A 407 -47.24 15.73 76.52
C PHE A 407 -48.18 14.76 77.19
N GLN A 408 -48.42 13.54 76.63
CA GLN A 408 -49.20 12.51 77.28
C GLN A 408 -48.47 11.86 78.45
N TYR A 409 -47.14 11.89 78.49
CA TYR A 409 -46.32 11.32 79.55
C TYR A 409 -46.14 12.32 80.74
N ILE A 410 -46.17 13.64 80.48
CA ILE A 410 -46.01 14.68 81.54
C ILE A 410 -47.36 15.15 82.11
N GLY A 411 -48.47 14.87 81.42
CA GLY A 411 -49.85 15.29 81.78
C GLY A 411 -50.72 14.20 82.43
N GLY A 412 -50.11 13.01 82.82
CA GLY A 412 -50.81 11.92 83.49
C GLY A 412 -50.40 11.78 84.94
#